data_bd5bcb7cf02510bef86edb330978c081
#
_entry.id   bd5bcb7cf02510bef86edb330978c081
#
_cell.length_a   1.000
_cell.length_b   1.000
_cell.length_c   1.000
_cell.angle_alpha   90.00
_cell.angle_beta   90.00
_cell.angle_gamma   90.00
#
_symmetry.space_group_name_H-M   'P 1'
#
loop_
_entity.id
_entity.type
_entity.pdbx_description
1 polymer ?
#
loop_
_entity_poly.entity_id
_entity_poly.type
_entity_poly.pdbx_seq_one_letter_code
_entity_poly.pdbx_strand_id
1 'polypeptide(L)'
;MSKLTAPRPLLVDSPSDSGFATTSWGEQARPRLRAAETEGRLAVLFYRAPAGFGPPRHLHRQDDEIFLIEQGAIALWTPHECRTAGPGDVVMLPKIMHHTWRAYGDDPIRFQVTVTPGEFETFFERIAERKLTLADQAELAEVASAAGMDIVGPPLSDEEVAAIVGGKRV
;
A
#
# COMPACT_ATOMS: atom_id res chain seq x y z
N MET A 1 -25.88 29.80 -6.92
CA MET A 1 -25.66 28.94 -8.10
C MET A 1 -24.16 28.78 -8.28
N SER A 2 -23.61 27.63 -7.85
CA SER A 2 -22.21 27.30 -8.05
C SER A 2 -21.96 27.08 -9.54
N LYS A 3 -21.06 27.86 -10.14
CA LYS A 3 -20.61 27.61 -11.52
C LYS A 3 -19.87 26.27 -11.51
N LEU A 4 -20.50 25.24 -12.05
CA LEU A 4 -19.80 24.01 -12.43
C LEU A 4 -18.69 24.43 -13.42
N THR A 5 -17.47 24.51 -12.93
CA THR A 5 -16.31 24.62 -13.81
C THR A 5 -16.25 23.34 -14.64
N ALA A 6 -16.10 23.48 -15.95
CA ALA A 6 -15.95 22.30 -16.82
C ALA A 6 -14.78 21.44 -16.32
N PRO A 7 -14.93 20.10 -16.32
CA PRO A 7 -13.86 19.19 -15.89
C PRO A 7 -12.61 19.45 -16.74
N ARG A 8 -11.48 19.63 -16.07
CA ARG A 8 -10.18 19.85 -16.74
C ARG A 8 -9.32 18.62 -16.55
N PRO A 9 -8.54 18.22 -17.55
CA PRO A 9 -7.54 17.17 -17.33
C PRO A 9 -6.51 17.69 -16.32
N LEU A 10 -6.19 16.85 -15.34
CA LEU A 10 -5.10 17.06 -14.40
C LEU A 10 -3.85 16.42 -14.99
N LEU A 11 -2.84 17.22 -15.32
CA LEU A 11 -1.53 16.70 -15.70
C LEU A 11 -0.70 16.51 -14.43
N VAL A 12 -0.42 15.26 -14.09
CA VAL A 12 0.48 14.91 -13.00
C VAL A 12 1.90 14.82 -13.55
N ASP A 13 2.83 15.54 -12.93
CA ASP A 13 4.23 15.57 -13.35
C ASP A 13 4.86 14.17 -13.44
N SER A 14 5.85 14.06 -14.33
CA SER A 14 6.63 12.84 -14.51
C SER A 14 7.27 12.35 -13.19
N PRO A 15 7.46 11.04 -13.02
CA PRO A 15 8.10 10.49 -11.85
C PRO A 15 9.51 11.08 -11.66
N SER A 16 9.74 11.69 -10.51
CA SER A 16 11.09 12.00 -10.04
C SER A 16 11.41 11.10 -8.85
N ASP A 17 12.69 10.83 -8.56
CA ASP A 17 13.07 10.07 -7.36
C ASP A 17 13.05 10.93 -6.09
N SER A 18 12.55 12.15 -6.15
CA SER A 18 12.41 13.05 -4.99
C SER A 18 11.01 12.95 -4.37
N GLY A 19 10.91 13.35 -3.10
CA GLY A 19 9.62 13.52 -2.41
C GLY A 19 8.99 12.23 -1.87
N PHE A 20 9.78 11.13 -1.74
CA PHE A 20 9.32 9.95 -1.03
C PHE A 20 9.35 10.15 0.48
N ALA A 21 8.25 9.85 1.14
CA ALA A 21 8.24 9.55 2.57
C ALA A 21 8.92 8.19 2.77
N THR A 22 9.97 8.15 3.60
CA THR A 22 10.75 6.94 3.83
C THR A 22 10.64 6.53 5.29
N THR A 23 10.21 5.30 5.53
CA THR A 23 10.17 4.71 6.87
C THR A 23 11.56 4.26 7.32
N SER A 24 11.75 4.08 8.63
CA SER A 24 13.02 3.60 9.18
C SER A 24 13.39 2.16 8.76
N TRP A 25 12.44 1.40 8.25
CA TRP A 25 12.63 0.03 7.77
C TRP A 25 12.68 -0.09 6.24
N GLY A 26 12.73 1.05 5.52
CA GLY A 26 13.05 1.08 4.10
C GLY A 26 11.87 1.13 3.15
N GLU A 27 10.62 1.11 3.64
CA GLU A 27 9.48 1.43 2.79
C GLU A 27 9.52 2.88 2.33
N GLN A 28 9.08 3.11 1.12
CA GLN A 28 9.00 4.45 0.55
C GLN A 28 7.69 4.61 -0.22
N ALA A 29 6.98 5.68 0.08
CA ALA A 29 5.76 6.03 -0.63
C ALA A 29 5.74 7.51 -0.98
N ARG A 30 5.12 7.83 -2.10
CA ARG A 30 4.93 9.20 -2.56
C ARG A 30 3.58 9.35 -3.24
N PRO A 31 2.70 10.23 -2.75
CA PRO A 31 1.49 10.59 -3.48
C PRO A 31 1.84 11.17 -4.86
N ARG A 32 1.15 10.70 -5.89
CA ARG A 32 1.21 11.17 -7.27
C ARG A 32 -0.02 11.97 -7.64
N LEU A 33 -1.13 11.58 -7.08
CA LEU A 33 -2.41 12.24 -7.17
C LEU A 33 -3.03 12.16 -5.78
N ARG A 34 -3.33 13.30 -5.19
CA ARG A 34 -3.91 13.37 -3.85
C ARG A 34 -5.43 13.34 -3.88
N ALA A 35 -6.03 12.83 -2.83
CA ALA A 35 -7.49 12.83 -2.67
C ALA A 35 -8.06 14.25 -2.80
N ALA A 36 -7.38 15.26 -2.28
CA ALA A 36 -7.80 16.66 -2.41
C ALA A 36 -7.91 17.14 -3.86
N GLU A 37 -7.10 16.59 -4.77
CA GLU A 37 -7.10 16.93 -6.21
C GLU A 37 -8.23 16.24 -6.98
N THR A 38 -8.83 15.21 -6.38
CA THR A 38 -9.90 14.39 -6.95
C THR A 38 -11.24 14.56 -6.23
N GLU A 39 -11.39 15.58 -5.39
CA GLU A 39 -12.59 15.79 -4.57
C GLU A 39 -12.87 14.58 -3.63
N GLY A 40 -11.81 13.96 -3.11
CA GLY A 40 -11.89 12.82 -2.21
C GLY A 40 -12.16 11.47 -2.89
N ARG A 41 -12.24 11.40 -4.22
CA ARG A 41 -12.67 10.18 -4.92
C ARG A 41 -11.61 9.09 -4.95
N LEU A 42 -10.35 9.46 -5.08
CA LEU A 42 -9.21 8.53 -5.06
C LEU A 42 -7.90 9.27 -4.81
N ALA A 43 -6.88 8.52 -4.41
CA ALA A 43 -5.49 8.95 -4.46
C ALA A 43 -4.65 7.89 -5.18
N VAL A 44 -3.51 8.33 -5.74
CA VAL A 44 -2.53 7.44 -6.39
C VAL A 44 -1.17 7.68 -5.76
N LEU A 45 -0.52 6.59 -5.33
CA LEU A 45 0.81 6.62 -4.74
C LEU A 45 1.78 5.78 -5.58
N PHE A 46 3.02 6.19 -5.66
CA PHE A 46 4.12 5.29 -5.95
C PHE A 46 4.63 4.70 -4.65
N TYR A 47 4.83 3.40 -4.68
CA TYR A 47 5.31 2.64 -3.55
C TYR A 47 6.50 1.76 -3.94
N ARG A 48 7.47 1.65 -3.04
CA ARG A 48 8.58 0.71 -3.14
C ARG A 48 9.03 0.24 -1.76
N ALA A 49 9.48 -1.01 -1.69
CA ALA A 49 10.01 -1.60 -0.47
C ALA A 49 11.14 -2.59 -0.79
N PRO A 50 12.03 -2.86 0.19
CA PRO A 50 13.08 -3.86 0.03
C PRO A 50 12.53 -5.27 -0.28
N ALA A 51 13.36 -6.12 -0.88
CA ALA A 51 13.09 -7.55 -0.97
C ALA A 51 12.82 -8.14 0.43
N GLY A 52 11.92 -9.09 0.52
CA GLY A 52 11.53 -9.74 1.77
C GLY A 52 10.64 -8.90 2.70
N PHE A 53 10.37 -7.63 2.38
CA PHE A 53 9.45 -6.81 3.16
C PHE A 53 7.99 -7.19 2.91
N GLY A 54 7.17 -7.05 3.96
CA GLY A 54 5.70 -7.12 3.87
C GLY A 54 5.05 -6.51 5.10
N PRO A 55 3.89 -5.85 4.94
CA PRO A 55 3.14 -5.27 6.06
C PRO A 55 2.54 -6.36 6.95
N PRO A 56 2.15 -6.05 8.19
CA PRO A 56 1.30 -6.93 8.99
C PRO A 56 -0.04 -7.20 8.29
N ARG A 57 -0.74 -8.27 8.69
CA ARG A 57 -2.13 -8.48 8.25
C ARG A 57 -2.99 -7.32 8.73
N HIS A 58 -3.75 -6.75 7.81
CA HIS A 58 -4.58 -5.56 8.07
C HIS A 58 -5.84 -5.56 7.19
N LEU A 59 -6.69 -4.59 7.43
CA LEU A 59 -7.82 -4.24 6.58
C LEU A 59 -7.91 -2.71 6.47
N HIS A 60 -8.45 -2.21 5.39
CA HIS A 60 -8.88 -0.82 5.25
C HIS A 60 -10.39 -0.72 5.54
N ARG A 61 -10.78 0.21 6.42
CA ARG A 61 -12.20 0.34 6.79
C ARG A 61 -13.06 0.98 5.69
N GLN A 62 -12.46 1.85 4.89
CA GLN A 62 -13.18 2.66 3.91
C GLN A 62 -12.61 2.55 2.50
N ASP A 63 -11.30 2.35 2.35
CA ASP A 63 -10.62 2.35 1.07
C ASP A 63 -10.60 0.96 0.43
N ASP A 64 -10.96 0.89 -0.85
CA ASP A 64 -10.50 -0.17 -1.73
C ASP A 64 -9.07 0.16 -2.16
N GLU A 65 -8.22 -0.85 -2.24
CA GLU A 65 -6.82 -0.70 -2.60
C GLU A 65 -6.51 -1.50 -3.87
N ILE A 66 -5.86 -0.86 -4.84
CA ILE A 66 -5.52 -1.48 -6.12
C ILE A 66 -4.02 -1.30 -6.37
N PHE A 67 -3.30 -2.40 -6.57
CA PHE A 67 -1.89 -2.40 -6.96
C PHE A 67 -1.74 -2.67 -8.45
N LEU A 68 -0.93 -1.89 -9.15
CA LEU A 68 -0.33 -2.26 -10.41
C LEU A 68 1.15 -2.54 -10.17
N ILE A 69 1.56 -3.81 -10.24
CA ILE A 69 2.94 -4.22 -9.97
C ILE A 69 3.83 -3.85 -11.15
N GLU A 70 4.91 -3.10 -10.88
CA GLU A 70 5.86 -2.65 -11.90
C GLU A 70 7.17 -3.46 -11.85
N GLN A 71 7.62 -3.86 -10.65
CA GLN A 71 8.86 -4.61 -10.44
C GLN A 71 8.77 -5.50 -9.21
N GLY A 72 9.50 -6.62 -9.22
CA GLY A 72 9.50 -7.60 -8.15
C GLY A 72 8.24 -8.46 -8.16
N ALA A 73 8.10 -9.30 -7.16
CA ALA A 73 6.94 -10.18 -7.00
C ALA A 73 6.49 -10.25 -5.54
N ILE A 74 5.20 -10.48 -5.32
CA ILE A 74 4.62 -10.61 -3.99
C ILE A 74 3.91 -11.95 -3.83
N ALA A 75 4.03 -12.53 -2.64
CA ALA A 75 3.11 -13.52 -2.11
C ALA A 75 1.97 -12.75 -1.43
N LEU A 76 0.75 -12.97 -1.85
CA LEU A 76 -0.47 -12.34 -1.37
C LEU A 76 -1.29 -13.33 -0.56
N TRP A 77 -1.79 -12.91 0.59
CA TRP A 77 -2.68 -13.67 1.45
C TRP A 77 -3.97 -12.90 1.72
N THR A 78 -5.08 -13.61 1.59
CA THR A 78 -6.39 -13.23 2.14
C THR A 78 -7.01 -14.45 2.83
N PRO A 79 -8.07 -14.32 3.65
CA PRO A 79 -8.78 -15.47 4.24
C PRO A 79 -9.36 -16.43 3.21
N HIS A 80 -9.56 -15.96 1.96
CA HIS A 80 -10.23 -16.72 0.91
C HIS A 80 -9.25 -17.37 -0.07
N GLU A 81 -8.13 -16.72 -0.35
CA GLU A 81 -7.15 -17.23 -1.30
C GLU A 81 -5.74 -16.72 -1.01
N CYS A 82 -4.76 -17.49 -1.47
CA CYS A 82 -3.36 -17.12 -1.51
C CYS A 82 -2.90 -17.17 -2.97
N ARG A 83 -2.16 -16.17 -3.41
CA ARG A 83 -1.64 -16.06 -4.77
C ARG A 83 -0.28 -15.41 -4.81
N THR A 84 0.41 -15.56 -5.92
CA THR A 84 1.55 -14.71 -6.27
C THR A 84 1.11 -13.69 -7.33
N ALA A 85 1.74 -12.53 -7.32
CA ALA A 85 1.57 -11.52 -8.36
C ALA A 85 2.93 -10.89 -8.69
N GLY A 86 3.13 -10.52 -9.95
CA GLY A 86 4.38 -9.99 -10.49
C GLY A 86 4.15 -8.85 -11.49
N PRO A 87 5.19 -8.39 -12.20
CA PRO A 87 5.13 -7.23 -13.09
C PRO A 87 4.02 -7.35 -14.14
N GLY A 88 3.18 -6.32 -14.21
CA GLY A 88 2.00 -6.24 -15.10
C GLY A 88 0.70 -6.76 -14.47
N ASP A 89 0.76 -7.45 -13.34
CA ASP A 89 -0.44 -7.88 -12.64
C ASP A 89 -1.12 -6.72 -11.91
N VAL A 90 -2.44 -6.79 -11.87
CA VAL A 90 -3.30 -5.89 -11.07
C VAL A 90 -3.93 -6.69 -9.95
N VAL A 91 -3.75 -6.21 -8.73
CA VAL A 91 -4.35 -6.79 -7.52
C VAL A 91 -5.37 -5.81 -6.97
N MET A 92 -6.59 -6.27 -6.75
CA MET A 92 -7.62 -5.48 -6.06
C MET A 92 -7.92 -6.08 -4.70
N LEU A 93 -7.84 -5.25 -3.66
CA LEU A 93 -8.08 -5.55 -2.26
C LEU A 93 -9.27 -4.70 -1.78
N PRO A 94 -10.48 -5.27 -1.73
CA PRO A 94 -11.65 -4.54 -1.27
C PRO A 94 -11.52 -4.15 0.19
N LYS A 95 -12.12 -3.00 0.55
CA LYS A 95 -12.27 -2.59 1.95
C LYS A 95 -12.86 -3.70 2.82
N ILE A 96 -12.52 -3.67 4.10
CA ILE A 96 -12.97 -4.64 5.14
C ILE A 96 -12.42 -6.06 4.91
N MET A 97 -11.73 -6.33 3.81
CA MET A 97 -11.07 -7.62 3.59
C MET A 97 -9.72 -7.66 4.30
N HIS A 98 -9.53 -8.65 5.18
CA HIS A 98 -8.22 -8.91 5.76
C HIS A 98 -7.25 -9.34 4.67
N HIS A 99 -6.09 -8.71 4.61
CA HIS A 99 -5.07 -9.05 3.65
C HIS A 99 -3.67 -8.73 4.17
N THR A 100 -2.70 -9.29 3.52
CA THR A 100 -1.28 -8.90 3.57
C THR A 100 -0.58 -9.45 2.34
N TRP A 101 0.60 -8.91 2.10
CA TRP A 101 1.50 -9.41 1.06
C TRP A 101 2.94 -9.39 1.58
N ARG A 102 3.83 -10.14 0.93
CA ARG A 102 5.27 -10.05 1.18
C ARG A 102 6.04 -10.19 -0.13
N ALA A 103 6.99 -9.29 -0.34
CA ALA A 103 7.92 -9.40 -1.46
C ALA A 103 8.76 -10.66 -1.33
N TYR A 104 8.92 -11.41 -2.42
CA TYR A 104 9.77 -12.60 -2.46
C TYR A 104 10.72 -12.55 -3.67
N GLY A 105 11.81 -13.34 -3.60
CA GLY A 105 12.93 -13.22 -4.52
C GLY A 105 13.90 -12.12 -4.06
N ASP A 106 14.86 -11.79 -4.91
CA ASP A 106 15.98 -10.90 -4.58
C ASP A 106 15.71 -9.44 -4.97
N ASP A 107 14.69 -9.19 -5.78
CA ASP A 107 14.37 -7.85 -6.27
C ASP A 107 13.50 -7.07 -5.27
N PRO A 108 13.74 -5.75 -5.14
CA PRO A 108 12.82 -4.88 -4.43
C PRO A 108 11.47 -4.82 -5.14
N ILE A 109 10.40 -4.62 -4.39
CA ILE A 109 9.06 -4.43 -4.95
C ILE A 109 8.83 -2.97 -5.33
N ARG A 110 8.21 -2.73 -6.48
CA ARG A 110 7.67 -1.44 -6.88
C ARG A 110 6.27 -1.64 -7.47
N PHE A 111 5.33 -0.82 -7.03
CA PHE A 111 4.00 -0.78 -7.60
C PHE A 111 3.34 0.59 -7.44
N GLN A 112 2.39 0.86 -8.30
CA GLN A 112 1.46 1.96 -8.11
C GLN A 112 0.32 1.47 -7.23
N VAL A 113 -0.01 2.24 -6.20
CA VAL A 113 -1.20 2.03 -5.36
C VAL A 113 -2.24 3.06 -5.73
N THR A 114 -3.46 2.61 -6.03
CA THR A 114 -4.63 3.47 -6.10
C THR A 114 -5.53 3.12 -4.92
N VAL A 115 -5.90 4.12 -4.11
CA VAL A 115 -6.85 3.98 -3.01
C VAL A 115 -8.10 4.80 -3.30
N THR A 116 -9.26 4.25 -3.00
CA THR A 116 -10.54 4.92 -3.23
C THR A 116 -11.50 4.64 -2.07
N PRO A 117 -11.97 5.69 -1.36
CA PRO A 117 -11.93 7.13 -1.68
C PRO A 117 -10.59 7.87 -1.50
N GLY A 118 -9.56 7.35 -0.84
CA GLY A 118 -8.24 7.97 -0.84
C GLY A 118 -7.75 8.48 0.52
N GLU A 119 -8.34 8.05 1.61
CA GLU A 119 -7.96 8.53 2.95
C GLU A 119 -6.59 8.00 3.42
N PHE A 120 -6.19 6.84 2.94
CA PHE A 120 -4.92 6.18 3.30
C PHE A 120 -3.66 6.92 2.83
N GLU A 121 -3.76 7.83 1.86
CA GLU A 121 -2.59 8.44 1.18
C GLU A 121 -1.56 9.09 2.10
N THR A 122 -1.98 9.58 3.28
CA THR A 122 -1.09 10.29 4.21
C THR A 122 -0.38 9.38 5.23
N PHE A 123 -0.65 8.09 5.22
CA PHE A 123 -0.12 7.14 6.20
C PHE A 123 1.42 7.17 6.29
N PHE A 124 2.10 7.03 5.15
CA PHE A 124 3.57 6.99 5.12
C PHE A 124 4.20 8.34 5.47
N GLU A 125 3.58 9.46 5.08
CA GLU A 125 4.05 10.80 5.42
C GLU A 125 4.03 10.98 6.94
N ARG A 126 2.96 10.59 7.62
CA ARG A 126 2.83 10.68 9.08
C ARG A 126 3.88 9.83 9.81
N ILE A 127 4.16 8.62 9.34
CA ILE A 127 5.22 7.77 9.91
C ILE A 127 6.58 8.45 9.76
N ALA A 128 6.91 8.95 8.58
CA ALA A 128 8.20 9.59 8.30
C ALA A 128 8.37 10.90 9.09
N GLU A 129 7.35 11.74 9.18
CA GLU A 129 7.36 12.99 9.94
C GLU A 129 7.57 12.74 11.44
N ARG A 130 6.90 11.75 12.00
CA ARG A 130 7.04 11.34 13.41
C ARG A 130 8.30 10.54 13.68
N LYS A 131 9.06 10.14 12.63
CA LYS A 131 10.27 9.30 12.69
C LYS A 131 10.05 8.00 13.45
N LEU A 132 8.88 7.38 13.26
CA LEU A 132 8.54 6.15 13.93
C LEU A 132 9.41 4.99 13.45
N THR A 133 9.66 4.06 14.36
CA THR A 133 10.40 2.81 14.13
C THR A 133 9.50 1.62 14.40
N LEU A 134 9.92 0.42 14.03
CA LEU A 134 9.16 -0.80 14.33
C LEU A 134 9.02 -1.09 15.84
N ALA A 135 9.78 -0.40 16.70
CA ALA A 135 9.63 -0.49 18.14
C ALA A 135 8.43 0.32 18.68
N ASP A 136 7.97 1.33 17.92
CA ASP A 136 6.92 2.27 18.33
C ASP A 136 5.52 1.71 18.00
N GLN A 137 5.22 0.49 18.46
CA GLN A 137 4.02 -0.28 18.07
C GLN A 137 2.70 0.45 18.35
N ALA A 138 2.60 1.14 19.49
CA ALA A 138 1.38 1.87 19.87
C ALA A 138 1.13 3.06 18.94
N GLU A 139 2.17 3.83 18.65
CA GLU A 139 2.11 4.98 17.74
C GLU A 139 1.85 4.56 16.29
N LEU A 140 2.44 3.44 15.86
CA LEU A 140 2.17 2.86 14.54
C LEU A 140 0.70 2.44 14.41
N ALA A 141 0.15 1.80 15.45
CA ALA A 141 -1.26 1.43 15.46
C ALA A 141 -2.19 2.66 15.46
N GLU A 142 -1.82 3.73 16.18
CA GLU A 142 -2.54 5.00 16.16
C GLU A 142 -2.54 5.63 14.75
N VAL A 143 -1.37 5.72 14.10
CA VAL A 143 -1.25 6.27 12.74
C VAL A 143 -2.03 5.43 11.74
N ALA A 144 -1.95 4.10 11.84
CA ALA A 144 -2.72 3.17 11.01
C ALA A 144 -4.23 3.40 11.18
N SER A 145 -4.70 3.43 12.43
CA SER A 145 -6.12 3.66 12.72
C SER A 145 -6.60 5.03 12.24
N ALA A 146 -5.80 6.08 12.40
CA ALA A 146 -6.12 7.42 11.90
C ALA A 146 -6.15 7.50 10.37
N ALA A 147 -5.50 6.56 9.66
CA ALA A 147 -5.55 6.41 8.21
C ALA A 147 -6.58 5.39 7.75
N GLY A 148 -7.53 5.00 8.61
CA GLY A 148 -8.59 4.06 8.26
C GLY A 148 -8.18 2.59 8.20
N MET A 149 -7.00 2.22 8.70
CA MET A 149 -6.47 0.86 8.66
C MET A 149 -6.47 0.22 10.05
N ASP A 150 -6.89 -1.03 10.15
CA ASP A 150 -6.81 -1.85 11.36
C ASP A 150 -5.80 -2.98 11.15
N ILE A 151 -4.82 -3.08 12.05
CA ILE A 151 -3.86 -4.18 12.08
C ILE A 151 -4.52 -5.37 12.79
N VAL A 152 -4.57 -6.53 12.12
CA VAL A 152 -5.32 -7.71 12.59
C VAL A 152 -4.45 -8.97 12.75
N GLY A 153 -3.15 -8.89 12.50
CA GLY A 153 -2.24 -10.02 12.69
C GLY A 153 -0.81 -9.72 12.24
N PRO A 154 0.11 -10.67 12.41
CA PRO A 154 1.51 -10.50 12.02
C PRO A 154 1.68 -10.48 10.49
N PRO A 155 2.84 -10.03 9.98
CA PRO A 155 3.25 -10.24 8.59
C PRO A 155 3.30 -11.73 8.23
N LEU A 156 3.39 -12.04 6.92
CA LEU A 156 3.65 -13.41 6.47
C LEU A 156 5.04 -13.87 6.94
N SER A 157 5.11 -15.10 7.45
CA SER A 157 6.38 -15.77 7.77
C SER A 157 7.07 -16.29 6.51
N ASP A 158 8.35 -16.67 6.61
CA ASP A 158 9.09 -17.28 5.50
C ASP A 158 8.45 -18.59 5.04
N GLU A 159 7.90 -19.38 5.99
CA GLU A 159 7.21 -20.64 5.69
C GLU A 159 5.92 -20.40 4.92
N GLU A 160 5.13 -19.40 5.32
CA GLU A 160 3.89 -19.02 4.63
C GLU A 160 4.18 -18.52 3.21
N VAL A 161 5.20 -17.68 3.03
CA VAL A 161 5.62 -17.22 1.72
C VAL A 161 6.04 -18.39 0.84
N ALA A 162 6.89 -19.30 1.35
CA ALA A 162 7.30 -20.49 0.60
C ALA A 162 6.12 -21.39 0.22
N ALA A 163 5.13 -21.53 1.11
CA ALA A 163 3.92 -22.28 0.82
C ALA A 163 3.08 -21.62 -0.29
N ILE A 164 2.88 -20.30 -0.23
CA ILE A 164 2.13 -19.55 -1.25
C ILE A 164 2.83 -19.63 -2.61
N VAL A 165 4.13 -19.43 -2.66
CA VAL A 165 4.94 -19.54 -3.89
C VAL A 165 4.89 -20.96 -4.45
N GLY A 166 4.81 -21.99 -3.58
CA GLY A 166 4.60 -23.39 -3.96
C GLY A 166 3.15 -23.75 -4.31
N GLY A 167 2.25 -22.77 -4.41
CA GLY A 167 0.83 -22.99 -4.78
C GLY A 167 -0.05 -23.56 -3.66
N LYS A 168 0.36 -23.43 -2.41
CA LYS A 168 -0.40 -23.90 -1.23
C LYS A 168 -1.15 -22.75 -0.56
N ARG A 169 -2.26 -23.11 0.10
CA ARG A 169 -2.95 -22.19 1.02
C ARG A 169 -2.27 -22.22 2.40
N VAL A 170 -2.25 -21.07 3.08
CA VAL A 170 -1.72 -20.89 4.44
C VAL A 170 -2.76 -20.22 5.32
#